data_64e9e590b2ad9dfeeb1b24ee8984e008
#
_entry.id   64e9e590b2ad9dfeeb1b24ee8984e008
#
_cell.length_a   1.000
_cell.length_b   1.000
_cell.length_c   1.000
_cell.angle_alpha   90.00
_cell.angle_beta   90.00
_cell.angle_gamma   90.00
#
_symmetry.space_group_name_H-M   'P 1'
#
loop_
_entity.id
_entity.type
_entity.pdbx_description
1 polymer ?
#
loop_
_entity_poly.entity_id
_entity_poly.type
_entity_poly.pdbx_seq_one_letter_code
_entity_poly.pdbx_strand_id
1 'polypeptide(L)'
;MTDQPQQPQPDQQPEMSEDEMRAAYEQQLEEQLRNLRVEDVVVQTIVTLINLGGRRAGLAPGTEAERDPQQLRLAIEGARALLGLIESELGPDGAAIRDALSQLQLAYAQLSGGAPEGGGEGGPGGTPGGGQTPPQGPGSGQPASRLWVPGQ
;
A
#
# COMPACT_ATOMS: atom_id res chain seq x y z
N MET A 1 77.39 -0.39 25.21
CA MET A 1 76.27 -1.36 25.07
C MET A 1 75.02 -0.60 25.33
N THR A 2 74.43 -0.12 24.25
CA THR A 2 73.19 0.66 24.30
C THR A 2 72.07 -0.26 23.85
N ASP A 3 71.28 -0.72 24.80
CA ASP A 3 70.11 -1.51 24.56
C ASP A 3 68.99 -0.55 24.09
N GLN A 4 68.64 -0.59 22.81
CA GLN A 4 67.47 0.11 22.29
C GLN A 4 66.27 -0.79 22.47
N PRO A 5 65.18 -0.34 23.14
CA PRO A 5 63.94 -1.07 23.14
C PRO A 5 63.30 -1.01 21.74
N GLN A 6 63.14 -2.19 21.14
CA GLN A 6 62.33 -2.36 19.94
C GLN A 6 60.89 -1.84 20.19
N GLN A 7 60.56 -0.79 19.45
CA GLN A 7 59.17 -0.35 19.37
C GLN A 7 58.32 -1.46 18.69
N PRO A 8 57.18 -1.81 19.23
CA PRO A 8 56.27 -2.72 18.55
C PRO A 8 55.80 -2.05 17.27
N GLN A 9 56.04 -2.73 16.16
CA GLN A 9 55.49 -2.33 14.86
C GLN A 9 53.94 -2.34 14.96
N PRO A 10 53.28 -1.29 14.49
CA PRO A 10 51.82 -1.32 14.42
C PRO A 10 51.39 -2.47 13.49
N ASP A 11 50.45 -3.24 14.00
CA ASP A 11 49.81 -4.36 13.33
C ASP A 11 49.55 -4.02 11.86
N GLN A 12 50.30 -4.68 10.98
CA GLN A 12 49.94 -4.76 9.59
C GLN A 12 48.67 -5.62 9.52
N GLN A 13 47.50 -4.99 9.63
CA GLN A 13 46.29 -5.59 9.16
C GLN A 13 46.51 -5.93 7.69
N PRO A 14 46.28 -7.18 7.26
CA PRO A 14 46.40 -7.52 5.86
C PRO A 14 45.40 -6.64 5.09
N GLU A 15 45.93 -5.65 4.38
CA GLU A 15 45.10 -4.86 3.44
C GLU A 15 44.66 -5.84 2.36
N MET A 16 43.37 -6.23 2.41
CA MET A 16 42.80 -7.03 1.36
C MET A 16 42.91 -6.27 0.03
N SER A 17 43.41 -6.96 -0.98
CA SER A 17 43.53 -6.37 -2.30
C SER A 17 42.13 -5.97 -2.81
N GLU A 18 42.08 -4.98 -3.72
CA GLU A 18 40.80 -4.54 -4.31
C GLU A 18 40.04 -5.70 -4.97
N ASP A 19 40.75 -6.67 -5.53
CA ASP A 19 40.16 -7.87 -6.12
C ASP A 19 39.56 -8.82 -5.08
N GLU A 20 40.21 -8.97 -3.92
CA GLU A 20 39.68 -9.76 -2.80
C GLU A 20 38.47 -9.10 -2.16
N MET A 21 38.45 -7.76 -2.02
CA MET A 21 37.28 -7.03 -1.54
C MET A 21 36.10 -7.16 -2.52
N ARG A 22 36.36 -7.09 -3.81
CA ARG A 22 35.34 -7.28 -4.84
C ARG A 22 34.76 -8.69 -4.80
N ALA A 23 35.62 -9.70 -4.75
CA ALA A 23 35.19 -11.10 -4.66
C ALA A 23 34.37 -11.38 -3.38
N ALA A 24 34.79 -10.83 -2.24
CA ALA A 24 34.05 -10.92 -0.99
C ALA A 24 32.68 -10.24 -1.07
N TYR A 25 32.60 -9.08 -1.70
CA TYR A 25 31.34 -8.37 -1.92
C TYR A 25 30.39 -9.14 -2.84
N GLU A 26 30.91 -9.71 -3.93
CA GLU A 26 30.12 -10.53 -4.86
C GLU A 26 29.56 -11.79 -4.15
N GLN A 27 30.39 -12.48 -3.36
CA GLN A 27 29.94 -13.62 -2.57
C GLN A 27 28.85 -13.24 -1.56
N GLN A 28 29.03 -12.14 -0.86
CA GLN A 28 28.03 -11.64 0.09
C GLN A 28 26.72 -11.31 -0.59
N LEU A 29 26.77 -10.70 -1.79
CA LEU A 29 25.59 -10.38 -2.58
C LEU A 29 24.86 -11.66 -3.05
N GLU A 30 25.61 -12.67 -3.51
CA GLU A 30 25.04 -13.96 -3.91
C GLU A 30 24.38 -14.67 -2.73
N GLU A 31 24.99 -14.66 -1.54
CA GLU A 31 24.38 -15.23 -0.33
C GLU A 31 23.10 -14.51 0.07
N GLN A 32 23.07 -13.20 0.00
CA GLN A 32 21.87 -12.41 0.26
C GLN A 32 20.76 -12.77 -0.72
N LEU A 33 21.06 -12.83 -2.01
CA LEU A 33 20.08 -13.21 -3.04
C LEU A 33 19.57 -14.64 -2.87
N ARG A 34 20.42 -15.57 -2.46
CA ARG A 34 20.03 -16.96 -2.21
C ARG A 34 19.06 -17.12 -1.05
N ASN A 35 19.21 -16.28 -0.01
CA ASN A 35 18.40 -16.31 1.19
C ASN A 35 17.13 -15.45 1.09
N LEU A 36 17.04 -14.60 0.05
CA LEU A 36 15.91 -13.70 -0.14
C LEU A 36 14.69 -14.47 -0.70
N ARG A 37 13.59 -14.44 0.02
CA ARG A 37 12.34 -15.00 -0.45
C ARG A 37 11.57 -13.98 -1.28
N VAL A 38 10.94 -14.41 -2.34
CA VAL A 38 10.14 -13.53 -3.21
C VAL A 38 9.00 -12.89 -2.42
N GLU A 39 8.39 -13.65 -1.52
CA GLU A 39 7.30 -13.16 -0.66
C GLU A 39 7.75 -11.97 0.21
N ASP A 40 8.96 -12.04 0.78
CA ASP A 40 9.50 -10.95 1.60
C ASP A 40 9.69 -9.66 0.78
N VAL A 41 10.14 -9.79 -0.47
CA VAL A 41 10.27 -8.65 -1.39
C VAL A 41 8.92 -8.05 -1.72
N VAL A 42 7.91 -8.89 -1.97
CA VAL A 42 6.55 -8.44 -2.26
C VAL A 42 5.97 -7.69 -1.06
N VAL A 43 6.09 -8.24 0.15
CA VAL A 43 5.64 -7.58 1.40
C VAL A 43 6.33 -6.22 1.57
N GLN A 44 7.65 -6.19 1.43
CA GLN A 44 8.43 -4.95 1.54
C GLN A 44 7.99 -3.90 0.52
N THR A 45 7.66 -4.34 -0.69
CA THR A 45 7.17 -3.46 -1.75
C THR A 45 5.78 -2.91 -1.41
N ILE A 46 4.88 -3.74 -0.90
CA ILE A 46 3.56 -3.30 -0.43
C ILE A 46 3.69 -2.24 0.66
N VAL A 47 4.51 -2.48 1.68
CA VAL A 47 4.76 -1.53 2.77
C VAL A 47 5.34 -0.22 2.23
N THR A 48 6.26 -0.29 1.29
CA THR A 48 6.85 0.89 0.65
C THR A 48 5.78 1.71 -0.11
N LEU A 49 4.90 1.04 -0.87
CA LEU A 49 3.80 1.69 -1.59
C LEU A 49 2.80 2.34 -0.62
N ILE A 50 2.47 1.67 0.48
CA ILE A 50 1.58 2.23 1.52
C ILE A 50 2.19 3.48 2.15
N ASN A 51 3.47 3.44 2.53
CA ASN A 51 4.17 4.58 3.11
C ASN A 51 4.25 5.76 2.14
N LEU A 52 4.58 5.49 0.88
CA LEU A 52 4.61 6.52 -0.16
C LEU A 52 3.21 7.08 -0.42
N GLY A 53 2.20 6.21 -0.47
CA GLY A 53 0.79 6.61 -0.58
C GLY A 53 0.36 7.52 0.56
N GLY A 54 0.75 7.22 1.80
CA GLY A 54 0.50 8.05 2.97
C GLY A 54 1.09 9.46 2.84
N ARG A 55 2.32 9.58 2.32
CA ARG A 55 2.93 10.88 2.02
C ARG A 55 2.15 11.63 0.93
N ARG A 56 1.78 10.94 -0.15
CA ARG A 56 0.99 11.53 -1.26
C ARG A 56 -0.44 11.85 -0.88
N ALA A 57 -0.94 11.27 0.20
CA ALA A 57 -2.21 11.65 0.82
C ALA A 57 -2.08 12.86 1.77
N GLY A 58 -0.86 13.23 2.17
CA GLY A 58 -0.61 14.25 3.20
C GLY A 58 -0.96 13.77 4.61
N LEU A 59 -0.91 12.46 4.86
CA LEU A 59 -1.22 11.88 6.18
C LEU A 59 -0.02 11.91 7.13
N ALA A 60 1.19 12.00 6.61
CA ALA A 60 2.39 12.13 7.43
C ALA A 60 2.62 13.61 7.79
N PRO A 61 3.10 13.91 9.01
CA PRO A 61 3.39 15.28 9.41
C PRO A 61 4.35 15.97 8.45
N GLY A 62 4.01 17.17 8.00
CA GLY A 62 4.84 17.96 7.09
C GLY A 62 4.76 17.55 5.62
N THR A 63 3.86 16.63 5.25
CA THR A 63 3.68 16.19 3.85
C THR A 63 2.43 16.78 3.18
N GLU A 64 1.78 17.74 3.80
CA GLU A 64 0.56 18.35 3.27
C GLU A 64 0.77 19.00 1.89
N ALA A 65 1.96 19.54 1.65
CA ALA A 65 2.35 20.12 0.36
C ALA A 65 2.70 19.07 -0.71
N GLU A 66 2.90 17.81 -0.32
CA GLU A 66 3.24 16.69 -1.22
C GLU A 66 2.00 15.95 -1.74
N ARG A 67 0.80 16.45 -1.48
CA ARG A 67 -0.46 15.80 -1.91
C ARG A 67 -0.50 15.66 -3.41
N ASP A 68 -0.66 14.42 -3.85
CA ASP A 68 -0.77 14.06 -5.27
C ASP A 68 -1.76 12.91 -5.40
N PRO A 69 -3.00 13.18 -5.79
CA PRO A 69 -4.03 12.15 -5.92
C PRO A 69 -3.71 11.08 -6.95
N GLN A 70 -2.99 11.43 -8.01
CA GLN A 70 -2.63 10.47 -9.06
C GLN A 70 -1.58 9.47 -8.56
N GLN A 71 -0.56 9.95 -7.88
CA GLN A 71 0.45 9.09 -7.26
C GLN A 71 -0.13 8.27 -6.13
N LEU A 72 -1.04 8.84 -5.34
CA LEU A 72 -1.76 8.11 -4.29
C LEU A 72 -2.58 6.95 -4.88
N ARG A 73 -3.32 7.21 -5.96
CA ARG A 73 -4.09 6.17 -6.66
C ARG A 73 -3.18 5.04 -7.14
N LEU A 74 -2.06 5.38 -7.78
CA LEU A 74 -1.11 4.38 -8.28
C LEU A 74 -0.53 3.52 -7.15
N ALA A 75 -0.22 4.14 -6.01
CA ALA A 75 0.26 3.43 -4.82
C ALA A 75 -0.80 2.43 -4.28
N ILE A 76 -2.06 2.85 -4.21
CA ILE A 76 -3.18 1.99 -3.78
C ILE A 76 -3.36 0.82 -4.74
N GLU A 77 -3.43 1.07 -6.04
CA GLU A 77 -3.64 0.03 -7.06
C GLU A 77 -2.47 -0.97 -7.07
N GLY A 78 -1.24 -0.48 -7.00
CA GLY A 78 -0.05 -1.33 -6.94
C GLY A 78 -0.01 -2.20 -5.68
N ALA A 79 -0.26 -1.62 -4.51
CA ALA A 79 -0.29 -2.37 -3.26
C ALA A 79 -1.41 -3.42 -3.23
N ARG A 80 -2.60 -3.13 -3.78
CA ARG A 80 -3.71 -4.10 -3.88
C ARG A 80 -3.39 -5.26 -4.80
N ALA A 81 -2.80 -4.98 -5.96
CA ALA A 81 -2.40 -6.02 -6.91
C ALA A 81 -1.38 -6.98 -6.30
N LEU A 82 -0.37 -6.45 -5.62
CA LEU A 82 0.65 -7.25 -4.95
C LEU A 82 0.08 -8.03 -3.75
N LEU A 83 -0.82 -7.41 -2.98
CA LEU A 83 -1.47 -8.07 -1.85
C LEU A 83 -2.24 -9.31 -2.31
N GLY A 84 -2.96 -9.24 -3.43
CA GLY A 84 -3.69 -10.38 -3.98
C GLY A 84 -2.82 -11.58 -4.35
N LEU A 85 -1.52 -11.37 -4.62
CA LEU A 85 -0.58 -12.44 -4.95
C LEU A 85 -0.13 -13.25 -3.73
N ILE A 86 -0.09 -12.63 -2.54
CA ILE A 86 0.49 -13.22 -1.33
C ILE A 86 -0.49 -13.25 -0.15
N GLU A 87 -1.77 -13.00 -0.39
CA GLU A 87 -2.76 -12.88 0.67
C GLU A 87 -2.86 -14.13 1.55
N SER A 88 -2.72 -15.32 0.94
CA SER A 88 -2.70 -16.60 1.66
C SER A 88 -1.49 -16.80 2.57
N GLU A 89 -0.40 -16.10 2.28
CA GLU A 89 0.89 -16.26 2.97
C GLU A 89 1.08 -15.27 4.13
N LEU A 90 0.30 -14.15 4.12
CA LEU A 90 0.47 -13.05 5.06
C LEU A 90 -0.07 -13.33 6.47
N GLY A 91 -0.92 -14.33 6.64
CA GLY A 91 -1.50 -14.62 7.95
C GLY A 91 -2.12 -13.37 8.63
N PRO A 92 -1.80 -13.11 9.92
CA PRO A 92 -2.36 -11.99 10.66
C PRO A 92 -1.90 -10.60 10.14
N ASP A 93 -0.71 -10.51 9.55
CA ASP A 93 -0.16 -9.24 9.04
C ASP A 93 -0.97 -8.71 7.86
N GLY A 94 -1.66 -9.58 7.13
CA GLY A 94 -2.55 -9.20 6.05
C GLY A 94 -3.69 -8.28 6.48
N ALA A 95 -4.18 -8.38 7.73
CA ALA A 95 -5.21 -7.50 8.25
C ALA A 95 -4.70 -6.05 8.38
N ALA A 96 -3.53 -5.85 8.94
CA ALA A 96 -2.93 -4.52 9.11
C ALA A 96 -2.67 -3.83 7.75
N ILE A 97 -2.25 -4.59 6.75
CA ILE A 97 -2.06 -4.10 5.37
C ILE A 97 -3.39 -3.66 4.75
N ARG A 98 -4.46 -4.46 4.91
CA ARG A 98 -5.80 -4.10 4.40
C ARG A 98 -6.35 -2.84 5.07
N ASP A 99 -6.16 -2.71 6.38
CA ASP A 99 -6.58 -1.53 7.14
C ASP A 99 -5.83 -0.27 6.65
N ALA A 100 -4.53 -0.36 6.45
CA ALA A 100 -3.74 0.74 5.91
C ALA A 100 -4.18 1.13 4.49
N LEU A 101 -4.45 0.15 3.62
CA LEU A 101 -5.00 0.39 2.28
C LEU A 101 -6.38 1.06 2.33
N SER A 102 -7.25 0.66 3.25
CA SER A 102 -8.56 1.28 3.43
C SER A 102 -8.45 2.75 3.84
N GLN A 103 -7.50 3.09 4.71
CA GLN A 103 -7.21 4.47 5.07
C GLN A 103 -6.72 5.29 3.88
N LEU A 104 -5.84 4.74 3.04
CA LEU A 104 -5.38 5.42 1.83
C LEU A 104 -6.52 5.65 0.82
N GLN A 105 -7.43 4.68 0.67
CA GLN A 105 -8.61 4.82 -0.20
C GLN A 105 -9.54 5.92 0.29
N LEU A 106 -9.77 6.00 1.60
CA LEU A 106 -10.55 7.08 2.20
C LEU A 106 -9.91 8.44 1.96
N ALA A 107 -8.60 8.55 2.16
CA ALA A 107 -7.85 9.77 1.90
C ALA A 107 -7.91 10.15 0.40
N TYR A 108 -7.82 9.19 -0.50
CA TYR A 108 -7.96 9.42 -1.94
C TYR A 108 -9.35 9.97 -2.29
N ALA A 109 -10.41 9.40 -1.74
CA ALA A 109 -11.77 9.86 -1.96
C ALA A 109 -11.96 11.32 -1.48
N GLN A 110 -11.39 11.67 -0.33
CA GLN A 110 -11.43 13.04 0.20
C GLN A 110 -10.67 14.04 -0.70
N LEU A 111 -9.48 13.66 -1.18
CA LEU A 111 -8.66 14.51 -2.06
C LEU A 111 -9.25 14.67 -3.46
N SER A 112 -9.96 13.67 -3.96
CA SER A 112 -10.56 13.67 -5.29
C SER A 112 -11.94 14.33 -5.32
N GLY A 113 -12.47 14.79 -4.16
CA GLY A 113 -13.77 15.44 -4.07
C GLY A 113 -14.96 14.53 -4.40
N GLY A 114 -14.73 13.22 -4.44
CA GLY A 114 -15.73 12.19 -4.73
C GLY A 114 -16.09 11.37 -3.48
N ALA A 115 -17.37 11.08 -3.33
CA ALA A 115 -17.80 9.99 -2.46
C ALA A 115 -17.10 8.69 -2.90
N PRO A 116 -16.79 7.76 -2.00
CA PRO A 116 -16.15 6.51 -2.36
C PRO A 116 -16.99 5.78 -3.40
N GLU A 117 -16.49 5.70 -4.62
CA GLU A 117 -17.06 4.79 -5.60
C GLU A 117 -16.89 3.39 -5.06
N GLY A 118 -18.04 2.82 -4.72
CA GLY A 118 -18.19 1.57 -4.05
C GLY A 118 -17.44 0.45 -4.70
N GLY A 119 -16.66 -0.18 -3.90
CA GLY A 119 -16.22 -1.54 -4.09
C GLY A 119 -16.90 -2.41 -3.06
N GLY A 120 -17.93 -3.13 -3.47
CA GLY A 120 -18.26 -4.43 -2.94
C GLY A 120 -19.15 -4.48 -1.71
N GLU A 121 -20.34 -4.82 -1.96
CA GLU A 121 -21.21 -5.82 -1.32
C GLU A 121 -20.90 -6.25 0.12
N GLY A 122 -21.93 -6.12 0.91
CA GLY A 122 -22.14 -7.07 2.00
C GLY A 122 -22.43 -6.45 3.34
N GLY A 123 -23.69 -6.24 3.64
CA GLY A 123 -24.11 -6.17 5.01
C GLY A 123 -25.51 -5.62 5.17
N PRO A 124 -26.44 -6.47 5.61
CA PRO A 124 -27.84 -6.07 5.77
C PRO A 124 -28.08 -5.48 7.15
N GLY A 125 -28.96 -4.48 7.19
CA GLY A 125 -29.73 -4.32 8.39
C GLY A 125 -29.56 -3.02 9.14
N GLY A 126 -30.62 -2.27 9.18
CA GLY A 126 -30.81 -1.26 10.20
C GLY A 126 -31.64 -0.05 9.78
N THR A 127 -32.89 -0.27 9.44
CA THR A 127 -33.91 0.78 9.63
C THR A 127 -34.18 0.92 11.13
N PRO A 128 -34.41 2.14 11.65
CA PRO A 128 -35.78 2.43 11.97
C PRO A 128 -36.22 3.89 11.72
N GLY A 129 -37.32 4.01 11.12
CA GLY A 129 -38.50 4.72 11.53
C GLY A 129 -38.41 6.18 11.98
N GLY A 130 -39.10 7.00 11.24
CA GLY A 130 -39.46 8.34 11.64
C GLY A 130 -40.32 8.96 10.56
N GLY A 131 -41.64 8.73 10.66
CA GLY A 131 -42.60 9.18 9.71
C GLY A 131 -42.72 10.70 9.66
N GLN A 132 -43.07 11.18 8.47
CA GLN A 132 -44.00 12.30 8.33
C GLN A 132 -44.65 12.20 6.95
N THR A 133 -45.93 12.07 7.00
CA THR A 133 -46.89 12.06 5.91
C THR A 133 -46.93 13.40 5.19
N PRO A 134 -46.94 13.46 3.85
CA PRO A 134 -47.30 14.67 3.13
C PRO A 134 -48.80 14.69 2.85
N PRO A 135 -49.43 15.88 2.78
CA PRO A 135 -50.84 15.98 2.40
C PRO A 135 -51.02 15.84 0.91
N GLN A 136 -52.13 15.18 0.57
CA GLN A 136 -52.61 14.97 -0.77
C GLN A 136 -53.11 16.27 -1.42
N GLY A 137 -52.82 16.42 -2.70
CA GLY A 137 -53.55 17.28 -3.60
C GLY A 137 -53.69 16.60 -4.97
N PRO A 138 -54.87 16.68 -5.63
CA PRO A 138 -55.24 15.81 -6.72
C PRO A 138 -54.92 16.41 -8.10
N GLY A 139 -54.52 15.59 -9.04
CA GLY A 139 -54.49 16.04 -10.42
C GLY A 139 -53.70 15.17 -11.40
N SER A 140 -54.37 14.16 -11.92
CA SER A 140 -54.37 13.68 -13.31
C SER A 140 -53.10 13.61 -14.12
N GLY A 141 -52.85 12.42 -14.65
CA GLY A 141 -52.10 12.24 -15.90
C GLY A 141 -51.16 11.05 -15.92
N GLN A 142 -51.72 9.84 -16.10
CA GLN A 142 -50.95 8.74 -16.69
C GLN A 142 -50.64 9.05 -18.16
N PRO A 143 -49.54 8.52 -18.75
CA PRO A 143 -49.66 7.17 -19.27
C PRO A 143 -48.40 6.28 -19.21
N ALA A 144 -48.69 5.04 -18.94
CA ALA A 144 -48.19 3.82 -19.57
C ALA A 144 -46.64 3.67 -19.74
N SER A 145 -46.17 2.88 -18.82
CA SER A 145 -45.03 2.00 -19.01
C SER A 145 -45.12 1.17 -20.26
N ARG A 146 -44.30 1.43 -21.25
CA ARG A 146 -44.07 0.45 -22.31
C ARG A 146 -42.99 -0.49 -21.88
N LEU A 147 -43.45 -1.65 -21.43
CA LEU A 147 -42.62 -2.83 -21.28
C LEU A 147 -42.02 -3.15 -22.66
N TRP A 148 -40.71 -3.07 -22.78
CA TRP A 148 -40.01 -3.57 -23.95
C TRP A 148 -39.92 -5.10 -23.85
N VAL A 149 -40.55 -5.82 -24.78
CA VAL A 149 -40.46 -7.27 -24.92
C VAL A 149 -39.56 -7.52 -26.14
N PRO A 150 -38.44 -8.21 -26.01
CA PRO A 150 -37.66 -8.62 -27.18
C PRO A 150 -38.21 -9.97 -27.69
N GLY A 151 -38.51 -10.04 -28.97
CA GLY A 151 -38.73 -11.27 -29.69
C GLY A 151 -40.11 -11.39 -30.33
N GLN A 152 -40.21 -11.01 -31.58
CA GLN A 152 -40.84 -11.72 -32.71
C GLN A 152 -40.33 -11.13 -33.99
#